data_1336d14bf78d7a29fe6a3bd7f8a37503
#
_entry.id   1336d14bf78d7a29fe6a3bd7f8a37503
#
_cell.length_a   1.000
_cell.length_b   1.000
_cell.length_c   1.000
_cell.angle_alpha   90.00
_cell.angle_beta   90.00
_cell.angle_gamma   90.00
#
_symmetry.space_group_name_H-M   'P 1'
#
loop_
_entity.id
_entity.type
_entity.pdbx_description
1 polymer ?
#
loop_
_entity_poly.entity_id
_entity_poly.type
_entity_poly.pdbx_seq_one_letter_code
_entity_poly.pdbx_strand_id
1 'polypeptide(L)'
;MINERREAQNEMEVVMIEQLVPQDHLLRKIDKYIDFSFIRDLTRDLYCHTNGRPAVDPVVLFKMLFIGYLYGIRSERQLVKDIEVNLAYRWFLGYSITEKIPDSSTISQNRIRRFKDTDIPQKIFDNIVIQAMEKGLVGGKILYSDSTHIKANANKRKFEKVEVQVTPKEYIEQLDIDVNLDRENHNKKPLKPRKPKEETKEIKKSTTDPDSGYMMRDNKPEGFFYLDHRTVDSKNNIIMDVHVTPGNVSDSEPILKRIDRIEETFNIKPKYLGLDAGYSTNPIFKGITDRDIIPVIAYRRSPHKKGMYTKNKYIYDYDKDIYICPNNVALIYKTTTREGYKEYRCFEEICMCCPHKDKCLGEKSKYKIIRRHVWENHKDDNKNFLRTEKGKGIYDRRKETVERSFADSKNLHGLRYARFRGREKVSEQCLLTAAVQNMKKIATRLSLLFLYYIIKFDNIFNIKFYPQLIIEKPSVFKQGVFQQTVKKRIRIGILFFYIIFFMKTKIYLL
;
A
#
# COMPACT_ATOMS: atom_id res chain seq x y z
N MET A 1 -28.95 -43.17 15.00
CA MET A 1 -28.15 -43.61 16.17
C MET A 1 -27.47 -42.35 16.69
N ILE A 2 -27.72 -42.01 17.96
CA ILE A 2 -26.99 -40.93 18.65
C ILE A 2 -25.71 -41.55 19.17
N ASN A 3 -24.55 -41.06 18.74
CA ASN A 3 -23.29 -41.47 19.34
C ASN A 3 -23.20 -40.83 20.73
N GLU A 4 -23.11 -41.63 21.75
CA GLU A 4 -22.83 -41.17 23.10
C GLU A 4 -21.46 -40.46 23.11
N ARG A 5 -21.38 -39.32 23.80
CA ARG A 5 -20.15 -38.54 23.92
C ARG A 5 -19.16 -39.34 24.76
N ARG A 6 -17.98 -39.63 24.24
CA ARG A 6 -16.91 -40.28 25.02
C ARG A 6 -16.58 -39.40 26.24
N GLU A 7 -16.38 -40.04 27.36
CA GLU A 7 -15.78 -39.41 28.54
C GLU A 7 -14.35 -38.89 28.23
N ALA A 8 -13.80 -38.08 29.10
CA ALA A 8 -12.49 -37.49 28.90
C ALA A 8 -11.42 -38.55 28.55
N GLN A 9 -10.66 -38.30 27.48
CA GLN A 9 -9.59 -39.19 27.05
C GLN A 9 -8.39 -39.03 27.98
N ASN A 10 -8.06 -40.11 28.69
CA ASN A 10 -6.93 -40.20 29.62
C ASN A 10 -5.84 -41.17 29.12
N GLU A 11 -5.85 -41.50 27.83
CA GLU A 11 -4.87 -42.41 27.22
C GLU A 11 -3.57 -41.62 26.92
N MET A 12 -2.43 -42.29 27.12
CA MET A 12 -1.12 -41.75 26.79
C MET A 12 -0.88 -41.92 25.28
N GLU A 13 -0.71 -40.83 24.59
CA GLU A 13 -0.36 -40.81 23.16
C GLU A 13 1.05 -40.26 22.94
N VAL A 14 1.88 -40.96 22.16
CA VAL A 14 3.22 -40.49 21.74
C VAL A 14 3.11 -39.91 20.35
N VAL A 15 3.17 -38.55 20.25
CA VAL A 15 3.01 -37.83 19.01
C VAL A 15 4.07 -36.75 18.86
N MET A 16 4.48 -36.45 17.62
CA MET A 16 5.33 -35.31 17.32
C MET A 16 4.45 -34.15 16.87
N ILE A 17 4.75 -32.93 17.32
CA ILE A 17 4.02 -31.70 16.91
C ILE A 17 4.00 -31.54 15.41
N GLU A 18 5.04 -32.01 14.69
CA GLU A 18 5.14 -32.04 13.24
C GLU A 18 3.99 -32.81 12.58
N GLN A 19 3.51 -33.87 13.19
CA GLN A 19 2.42 -34.71 12.68
C GLN A 19 1.04 -34.13 12.97
N LEU A 20 0.91 -33.32 14.03
CA LEU A 20 -0.36 -32.76 14.49
C LEU A 20 -0.79 -31.52 13.68
N VAL A 21 0.16 -30.82 13.09
CA VAL A 21 -0.17 -29.63 12.26
C VAL A 21 -0.45 -30.07 10.83
N PRO A 22 -1.63 -29.75 10.25
CA PRO A 22 -1.96 -30.12 8.87
C PRO A 22 -0.93 -29.60 7.85
N GLN A 23 -0.63 -30.41 6.84
CA GLN A 23 0.40 -30.07 5.83
C GLN A 23 0.01 -28.85 4.96
N ASP A 24 -1.28 -28.59 4.77
CA ASP A 24 -1.82 -27.47 4.04
C ASP A 24 -2.00 -26.20 4.88
N HIS A 25 -1.64 -26.25 6.18
CA HIS A 25 -1.78 -25.11 7.09
C HIS A 25 -0.99 -23.89 6.62
N LEU A 26 -1.60 -22.68 6.73
CA LEU A 26 -1.00 -21.42 6.22
C LEU A 26 0.40 -21.15 6.80
N LEU A 27 0.62 -21.42 8.09
CA LEU A 27 1.93 -21.19 8.72
C LEU A 27 3.03 -22.08 8.14
N ARG A 28 2.70 -23.32 7.73
CA ARG A 28 3.64 -24.19 7.02
C ARG A 28 4.04 -23.60 5.68
N LYS A 29 3.05 -23.09 4.93
CA LYS A 29 3.31 -22.42 3.65
C LYS A 29 4.16 -21.17 3.83
N ILE A 30 3.91 -20.38 4.87
CA ILE A 30 4.72 -19.19 5.19
C ILE A 30 6.15 -19.61 5.55
N ASP A 31 6.33 -20.55 6.45
CA ASP A 31 7.65 -21.02 6.89
C ASP A 31 8.48 -21.62 5.75
N LYS A 32 7.81 -22.32 4.82
CA LYS A 32 8.44 -22.90 3.61
C LYS A 32 8.97 -21.85 2.63
N TYR A 33 8.24 -20.74 2.45
CA TYR A 33 8.52 -19.78 1.38
C TYR A 33 9.14 -18.47 1.83
N ILE A 34 9.16 -18.19 3.13
CA ILE A 34 9.75 -16.99 3.71
C ILE A 34 10.99 -17.37 4.52
N ASP A 35 12.11 -16.78 4.18
CA ASP A 35 13.30 -16.82 5.02
C ASP A 35 13.20 -15.73 6.10
N PHE A 36 13.36 -16.11 7.37
CA PHE A 36 13.35 -15.22 8.52
C PHE A 36 14.74 -14.98 9.12
N SER A 37 15.79 -15.60 8.57
CA SER A 37 17.15 -15.53 9.12
C SER A 37 17.69 -14.10 9.17
N PHE A 38 17.32 -13.27 8.20
CA PHE A 38 17.73 -11.87 8.11
C PHE A 38 17.38 -11.05 9.36
N ILE A 39 16.35 -11.45 10.13
CA ILE A 39 15.95 -10.76 11.36
C ILE A 39 17.06 -10.79 12.40
N ARG A 40 17.84 -11.89 12.49
CA ARG A 40 18.99 -11.95 13.41
C ARG A 40 20.06 -10.95 13.03
N ASP A 41 20.35 -10.82 11.75
CA ASP A 41 21.35 -9.88 11.25
C ASP A 41 20.93 -8.43 11.50
N LEU A 42 19.65 -8.10 11.23
CA LEU A 42 19.09 -6.76 11.50
C LEU A 42 19.08 -6.36 12.97
N THR A 43 19.04 -7.34 13.87
CA THR A 43 18.90 -7.07 15.32
C THR A 43 20.15 -7.34 16.11
N ARG A 44 21.21 -7.88 15.50
CA ARG A 44 22.44 -8.33 16.16
C ARG A 44 23.03 -7.27 17.11
N ASP A 45 23.15 -6.04 16.63
CA ASP A 45 23.76 -4.94 17.37
C ASP A 45 22.93 -4.43 18.55
N LEU A 46 21.67 -4.85 18.65
CA LEU A 46 20.77 -4.52 19.76
C LEU A 46 20.90 -5.49 20.94
N TYR A 47 21.67 -6.55 20.79
CA TYR A 47 21.86 -7.57 21.82
C TYR A 47 23.29 -7.59 22.32
N CYS A 48 23.46 -7.70 23.64
CA CYS A 48 24.78 -7.91 24.23
C CYS A 48 25.25 -9.33 23.98
N HIS A 49 26.48 -9.49 23.46
CA HIS A 49 27.03 -10.80 23.10
C HIS A 49 27.68 -11.55 24.28
N THR A 50 28.08 -10.83 25.32
CA THR A 50 28.99 -11.37 26.35
C THR A 50 28.42 -11.36 27.76
N ASN A 51 27.30 -10.68 28.01
CA ASN A 51 26.78 -10.51 29.36
C ASN A 51 25.23 -10.56 29.41
N GLY A 52 24.67 -11.05 30.53
CA GLY A 52 23.25 -11.05 30.84
C GLY A 52 22.57 -12.40 30.62
N ARG A 53 21.29 -12.47 31.04
CA ARG A 53 20.45 -13.65 30.82
C ARG A 53 20.20 -13.85 29.31
N PRO A 54 20.26 -15.11 28.80
CA PRO A 54 19.93 -15.43 27.42
C PRO A 54 18.60 -14.80 27.00
N ALA A 55 18.63 -14.01 25.95
CA ALA A 55 17.43 -13.36 25.42
C ALA A 55 16.62 -14.34 24.55
N VAL A 56 15.32 -14.11 24.40
CA VAL A 56 14.52 -14.80 23.39
C VAL A 56 15.08 -14.46 22.01
N ASP A 57 15.23 -15.47 21.14
CA ASP A 57 15.67 -15.30 19.76
C ASP A 57 14.80 -14.23 19.07
N PRO A 58 15.38 -13.18 18.47
CA PRO A 58 14.62 -12.16 17.79
C PRO A 58 13.73 -12.70 16.66
N VAL A 59 14.12 -13.78 15.98
CA VAL A 59 13.29 -14.44 14.97
C VAL A 59 12.01 -14.97 15.61
N VAL A 60 12.13 -15.65 16.77
CA VAL A 60 10.95 -16.16 17.50
C VAL A 60 10.06 -15.00 17.94
N LEU A 61 10.66 -13.93 18.48
CA LEU A 61 9.90 -12.76 18.93
C LEU A 61 9.10 -12.10 17.79
N PHE A 62 9.74 -11.91 16.63
CA PHE A 62 9.02 -11.36 15.46
C PHE A 62 8.02 -12.35 14.88
N LYS A 63 8.29 -13.67 14.86
CA LYS A 63 7.30 -14.67 14.48
C LYS A 63 6.07 -14.65 15.41
N MET A 64 6.24 -14.42 16.72
CA MET A 64 5.10 -14.19 17.64
C MET A 64 4.28 -12.96 17.23
N LEU A 65 4.93 -11.82 16.92
CA LEU A 65 4.25 -10.63 16.44
C LEU A 65 3.53 -10.88 15.10
N PHE A 66 4.15 -11.62 14.18
CA PHE A 66 3.54 -11.98 12.90
C PHE A 66 2.26 -12.82 13.08
N ILE A 67 2.24 -13.78 13.99
CA ILE A 67 1.02 -14.51 14.37
C ILE A 67 -0.05 -13.51 14.82
N GLY A 68 0.29 -12.58 15.72
CA GLY A 68 -0.64 -11.59 16.24
C GLY A 68 -1.24 -10.68 15.16
N TYR A 69 -0.43 -10.25 14.18
CA TYR A 69 -0.92 -9.45 13.06
C TYR A 69 -1.65 -10.29 12.01
N LEU A 70 -1.17 -11.48 11.71
CA LEU A 70 -1.76 -12.39 10.71
C LEU A 70 -3.19 -12.81 11.07
N TYR A 71 -3.41 -13.12 12.33
CA TYR A 71 -4.71 -13.59 12.85
C TYR A 71 -5.53 -12.48 13.54
N GLY A 72 -5.07 -11.23 13.49
CA GLY A 72 -5.80 -10.08 14.02
C GLY A 72 -5.91 -10.06 15.55
N ILE A 73 -5.04 -10.77 16.28
CA ILE A 73 -5.00 -10.81 17.74
C ILE A 73 -4.46 -9.47 18.24
N ARG A 74 -5.28 -8.67 18.91
CA ARG A 74 -4.92 -7.30 19.30
C ARG A 74 -4.12 -7.22 20.60
N SER A 75 -4.35 -8.12 21.53
CA SER A 75 -3.73 -8.13 22.85
C SER A 75 -2.53 -9.06 22.87
N GLU A 76 -1.37 -8.56 23.30
CA GLU A 76 -0.16 -9.38 23.48
C GLU A 76 -0.36 -10.44 24.55
N ARG A 77 -1.16 -10.16 25.60
CA ARG A 77 -1.52 -11.15 26.62
C ARG A 77 -2.37 -12.29 26.01
N GLN A 78 -3.33 -11.93 25.16
CA GLN A 78 -4.15 -12.93 24.47
C GLN A 78 -3.31 -13.73 23.47
N LEU A 79 -2.39 -13.07 22.76
CA LEU A 79 -1.48 -13.72 21.83
C LEU A 79 -0.66 -14.84 22.52
N VAL A 80 -0.10 -14.57 23.69
CA VAL A 80 0.66 -15.57 24.46
C VAL A 80 -0.24 -16.74 24.86
N LYS A 81 -1.45 -16.47 25.37
CA LYS A 81 -2.42 -17.53 25.73
C LYS A 81 -2.83 -18.37 24.51
N ASP A 82 -3.04 -17.72 23.36
CA ASP A 82 -3.38 -18.43 22.14
C ASP A 82 -2.21 -19.31 21.64
N ILE A 83 -0.96 -18.84 21.78
CA ILE A 83 0.24 -19.63 21.46
C ILE A 83 0.40 -20.82 22.42
N GLU A 84 0.07 -20.66 23.69
CA GLU A 84 0.16 -21.75 24.68
C GLU A 84 -0.69 -22.94 24.31
N VAL A 85 -1.86 -22.75 23.70
CA VAL A 85 -2.82 -23.82 23.42
C VAL A 85 -2.89 -24.22 21.94
N ASN A 86 -2.32 -23.41 21.02
CA ASN A 86 -2.40 -23.67 19.58
C ASN A 86 -1.15 -24.36 19.06
N LEU A 87 -1.29 -25.63 18.66
CA LEU A 87 -0.17 -26.45 18.16
C LEU A 87 0.47 -25.87 16.89
N ALA A 88 -0.30 -25.27 15.98
CA ALA A 88 0.26 -24.68 14.76
C ALA A 88 1.10 -23.44 15.06
N TYR A 89 0.74 -22.67 16.09
CA TYR A 89 1.54 -21.52 16.52
C TYR A 89 2.84 -21.97 17.18
N ARG A 90 2.76 -22.97 18.09
CA ARG A 90 3.95 -23.56 18.71
C ARG A 90 4.91 -24.13 17.67
N TRP A 91 4.38 -24.90 16.72
CA TRP A 91 5.15 -25.46 15.61
C TRP A 91 5.89 -24.37 14.81
N PHE A 92 5.20 -23.30 14.44
CA PHE A 92 5.78 -22.20 13.66
C PHE A 92 6.89 -21.45 14.41
N LEU A 93 6.80 -21.42 15.74
CA LEU A 93 7.79 -20.79 16.62
C LEU A 93 8.95 -21.74 16.98
N GLY A 94 8.82 -23.04 16.70
CA GLY A 94 9.80 -24.05 17.08
C GLY A 94 9.72 -24.50 18.53
N TYR A 95 8.60 -24.25 19.24
CA TYR A 95 8.38 -24.71 20.62
C TYR A 95 7.76 -26.10 20.65
N SER A 96 8.21 -26.95 21.63
CA SER A 96 7.56 -28.21 21.92
C SER A 96 6.18 -28.02 22.58
N ILE A 97 5.41 -29.11 22.73
CA ILE A 97 4.04 -29.07 23.29
C ILE A 97 4.03 -28.52 24.72
N THR A 98 5.04 -28.89 25.52
CA THR A 98 5.13 -28.56 26.95
C THR A 98 6.06 -27.42 27.29
N GLU A 99 6.82 -26.91 26.32
CA GLU A 99 7.78 -25.85 26.53
C GLU A 99 7.10 -24.50 26.88
N LYS A 100 7.70 -23.76 27.82
CA LYS A 100 7.14 -22.50 28.30
C LYS A 100 7.28 -21.40 27.24
N ILE A 101 6.17 -20.75 26.91
CA ILE A 101 6.14 -19.61 26.01
C ILE A 101 6.61 -18.33 26.74
N PRO A 102 7.36 -17.44 26.06
CA PRO A 102 7.74 -16.15 26.62
C PRO A 102 6.52 -15.30 27.02
N ASP A 103 6.60 -14.66 28.16
CA ASP A 103 5.52 -13.79 28.67
C ASP A 103 5.29 -12.56 27.78
N SER A 104 4.07 -12.04 27.80
CA SER A 104 3.70 -10.84 27.04
C SER A 104 4.51 -9.60 27.41
N SER A 105 5.01 -9.54 28.66
CA SER A 105 5.92 -8.46 29.09
C SER A 105 7.25 -8.49 28.32
N THR A 106 7.72 -9.67 27.90
CA THR A 106 8.94 -9.81 27.07
C THR A 106 8.75 -9.10 25.73
N ILE A 107 7.59 -9.24 25.09
CA ILE A 107 7.28 -8.55 23.82
C ILE A 107 7.29 -7.04 24.04
N SER A 108 6.55 -6.55 25.04
CA SER A 108 6.44 -5.11 25.30
C SER A 108 7.76 -4.48 25.75
N GLN A 109 8.58 -5.18 26.56
CA GLN A 109 9.90 -4.69 26.96
C GLN A 109 10.87 -4.59 25.79
N ASN A 110 10.90 -5.58 24.88
CA ASN A 110 11.73 -5.51 23.69
C ASN A 110 11.31 -4.33 22.79
N ARG A 111 10.01 -4.11 22.59
CA ARG A 111 9.51 -2.96 21.82
C ARG A 111 9.95 -1.62 22.43
N ILE A 112 9.90 -1.48 23.76
CA ILE A 112 10.22 -0.23 24.45
C ILE A 112 11.71 0.02 24.55
N ARG A 113 12.49 -1.03 24.80
CA ARG A 113 13.93 -0.88 25.15
C ARG A 113 14.88 -1.13 23.99
N ARG A 114 14.55 -2.07 23.07
CA ARG A 114 15.44 -2.47 21.98
C ARG A 114 15.04 -1.93 20.62
N PHE A 115 13.74 -1.99 20.30
CA PHE A 115 13.25 -1.64 18.97
C PHE A 115 12.68 -0.23 18.86
N LYS A 116 12.62 0.50 19.99
CA LYS A 116 12.20 1.90 19.98
C LYS A 116 13.24 2.76 19.22
N ASP A 117 12.75 3.72 18.46
CA ASP A 117 13.56 4.65 17.67
C ASP A 117 14.47 3.94 16.62
N THR A 118 14.07 2.71 16.19
CA THR A 118 14.78 1.95 15.15
C THR A 118 13.94 1.83 13.88
N ASP A 119 14.62 1.61 12.77
CA ASP A 119 13.99 1.34 11.46
C ASP A 119 13.72 -0.17 11.19
N ILE A 120 13.88 -1.02 12.20
CA ILE A 120 13.73 -2.48 12.07
C ILE A 120 12.38 -2.89 11.48
N PRO A 121 11.21 -2.36 11.90
CA PRO A 121 9.94 -2.72 11.28
C PRO A 121 9.88 -2.38 9.77
N GLN A 122 10.51 -1.28 9.36
CA GLN A 122 10.62 -0.89 7.96
C GLN A 122 11.54 -1.85 7.20
N LYS A 123 12.72 -2.18 7.73
CA LYS A 123 13.66 -3.13 7.13
C LYS A 123 13.08 -4.54 7.00
N ILE A 124 12.31 -4.98 7.99
CA ILE A 124 11.59 -6.26 7.91
C ILE A 124 10.57 -6.24 6.78
N PHE A 125 9.77 -5.18 6.68
CA PHE A 125 8.80 -5.04 5.60
C PHE A 125 9.50 -5.03 4.23
N ASP A 126 10.56 -4.23 4.07
CA ASP A 126 11.33 -4.11 2.83
C ASP A 126 11.94 -5.46 2.41
N ASN A 127 12.49 -6.23 3.36
CA ASN A 127 13.04 -7.55 3.07
C ASN A 127 11.97 -8.53 2.57
N ILE A 128 10.77 -8.52 3.17
CA ILE A 128 9.65 -9.34 2.67
C ILE A 128 9.23 -8.95 1.26
N VAL A 129 9.32 -7.66 0.90
CA VAL A 129 9.08 -7.20 -0.48
C VAL A 129 10.18 -7.70 -1.40
N ILE A 130 11.45 -7.62 -1.00
CA ILE A 130 12.60 -8.14 -1.76
C ILE A 130 12.42 -9.64 -2.03
N GLN A 131 12.07 -10.43 -1.03
CA GLN A 131 11.79 -11.86 -1.22
C GLN A 131 10.63 -12.13 -2.19
N ALA A 132 9.60 -11.26 -2.22
CA ALA A 132 8.53 -11.35 -3.23
C ALA A 132 9.05 -11.03 -4.64
N MET A 133 9.97 -10.07 -4.77
CA MET A 133 10.60 -9.69 -6.04
C MET A 133 11.48 -10.82 -6.57
N GLU A 134 12.37 -11.39 -5.75
CA GLU A 134 13.22 -12.53 -6.09
C GLU A 134 12.44 -13.74 -6.59
N LYS A 135 11.24 -13.96 -6.03
CA LYS A 135 10.31 -15.01 -6.43
C LYS A 135 9.45 -14.63 -7.66
N GLY A 136 9.73 -13.47 -8.30
CA GLY A 136 9.04 -13.01 -9.51
C GLY A 136 7.57 -12.66 -9.28
N LEU A 137 7.15 -12.35 -8.06
CA LEU A 137 5.76 -12.03 -7.73
C LEU A 137 5.42 -10.56 -7.92
N VAL A 138 6.40 -9.67 -8.04
CA VAL A 138 6.24 -8.25 -8.32
C VAL A 138 6.37 -7.99 -9.81
N GLY A 139 5.51 -7.16 -10.37
CA GLY A 139 5.53 -6.78 -11.78
C GLY A 139 6.24 -5.46 -12.04
N GLY A 140 6.16 -4.52 -11.11
CA GLY A 140 6.80 -3.21 -11.15
C GLY A 140 6.25 -2.21 -12.18
N LYS A 141 5.43 -2.65 -13.15
CA LYS A 141 4.95 -1.81 -14.27
C LYS A 141 3.78 -0.90 -13.90
N ILE A 142 2.87 -1.37 -13.06
CA ILE A 142 1.66 -0.64 -12.67
C ILE A 142 1.56 -0.70 -11.15
N LEU A 143 1.59 0.45 -10.53
CA LEU A 143 1.39 0.60 -9.10
C LEU A 143 0.08 1.34 -8.82
N TYR A 144 -0.56 1.01 -7.71
CA TYR A 144 -1.75 1.67 -7.20
C TYR A 144 -1.46 2.21 -5.82
N SER A 145 -1.78 3.48 -5.59
CA SER A 145 -1.62 4.08 -4.28
C SER A 145 -2.92 4.70 -3.80
N ASP A 146 -3.15 4.60 -2.50
CA ASP A 146 -4.31 5.16 -1.81
C ASP A 146 -4.02 5.27 -0.31
N SER A 147 -4.92 5.88 0.43
CA SER A 147 -4.83 5.99 1.88
C SER A 147 -6.08 5.47 2.56
N THR A 148 -5.93 5.01 3.80
CA THR A 148 -7.06 4.65 4.64
C THR A 148 -6.91 5.18 6.06
N HIS A 149 -8.05 5.49 6.69
CA HIS A 149 -8.09 6.00 8.06
C HIS A 149 -8.00 4.86 9.07
N ILE A 150 -7.15 5.06 10.07
CA ILE A 150 -7.04 4.24 11.28
C ILE A 150 -7.45 5.11 12.46
N LYS A 151 -8.44 4.68 13.24
CA LYS A 151 -8.88 5.44 14.40
C LYS A 151 -7.78 5.41 15.47
N ALA A 152 -7.33 6.60 15.89
CA ALA A 152 -6.31 6.75 16.90
C ALA A 152 -6.81 6.28 18.30
N ASN A 153 -5.88 5.86 19.13
CA ASN A 153 -6.14 5.54 20.53
C ASN A 153 -6.18 6.84 21.36
N ALA A 154 -7.12 7.73 20.98
CA ALA A 154 -7.26 9.06 21.53
C ALA A 154 -8.71 9.35 21.91
N ASN A 155 -8.89 10.11 22.99
CA ASN A 155 -10.19 10.60 23.38
C ASN A 155 -10.55 11.84 22.53
N LYS A 156 -11.66 11.76 21.78
CA LYS A 156 -12.07 12.84 20.87
C LYS A 156 -12.42 14.15 21.57
N ARG A 157 -12.76 14.11 22.88
CA ARG A 157 -13.14 15.29 23.68
C ARG A 157 -11.95 15.92 24.45
N LYS A 158 -10.80 15.22 24.52
CA LYS A 158 -9.59 15.69 25.19
C LYS A 158 -8.60 16.25 24.18
N PHE A 159 -8.67 17.54 23.91
CA PHE A 159 -7.80 18.24 22.99
C PHE A 159 -7.55 19.68 23.41
N GLU A 160 -6.47 20.22 22.91
CA GLU A 160 -6.11 21.64 23.00
C GLU A 160 -6.12 22.23 21.59
N LYS A 161 -6.41 23.52 21.49
CA LYS A 161 -6.26 24.27 20.25
C LYS A 161 -4.84 24.86 20.23
N VAL A 162 -4.10 24.54 19.20
CA VAL A 162 -2.70 24.95 19.03
C VAL A 162 -2.54 25.63 17.69
N GLU A 163 -1.89 26.77 17.66
CA GLU A 163 -1.45 27.38 16.42
C GLU A 163 -0.20 26.69 15.88
N VAL A 164 -0.24 26.29 14.62
CA VAL A 164 0.87 25.65 13.93
C VAL A 164 1.23 26.48 12.69
N GLN A 165 2.50 26.72 12.48
CA GLN A 165 2.99 27.34 11.26
C GLN A 165 2.72 26.44 10.06
N VAL A 166 2.18 27.04 8.97
CA VAL A 166 1.96 26.32 7.72
C VAL A 166 3.24 26.33 6.91
N THR A 167 3.85 25.14 6.75
CA THR A 167 5.02 25.00 5.89
C THR A 167 4.62 25.21 4.43
N PRO A 168 5.33 26.04 3.65
CA PRO A 168 5.09 26.20 2.21
C PRO A 168 5.20 24.84 1.50
N LYS A 169 4.35 24.62 0.51
CA LYS A 169 4.38 23.38 -0.27
C LYS A 169 5.62 23.36 -1.17
N GLU A 170 6.30 22.24 -1.24
CA GLU A 170 7.58 22.07 -1.98
C GLU A 170 7.51 22.48 -3.45
N TYR A 171 6.33 22.36 -4.09
CA TYR A 171 6.16 22.73 -5.50
C TYR A 171 6.03 24.24 -5.76
N ILE A 172 6.02 25.10 -4.72
CA ILE A 172 5.76 26.54 -4.88
C ILE A 172 6.88 27.23 -5.64
N GLU A 173 8.13 26.87 -5.40
CA GLU A 173 9.28 27.44 -6.10
C GLU A 173 9.22 27.13 -7.60
N GLN A 174 8.96 25.87 -7.95
CA GLN A 174 8.79 25.49 -9.35
C GLN A 174 7.59 26.16 -9.98
N LEU A 175 6.49 26.33 -9.24
CA LEU A 175 5.32 27.05 -9.71
C LEU A 175 5.64 28.51 -10.04
N ASP A 176 6.40 29.20 -9.18
CA ASP A 176 6.78 30.60 -9.41
C ASP A 176 7.69 30.75 -10.66
N ILE A 177 8.60 29.79 -10.89
CA ILE A 177 9.41 29.73 -12.10
C ILE A 177 8.53 29.58 -13.35
N ASP A 178 7.65 28.57 -13.37
CA ASP A 178 6.80 28.25 -14.52
C ASP A 178 5.76 29.38 -14.79
N VAL A 179 5.26 30.02 -13.73
CA VAL A 179 4.38 31.21 -13.87
C VAL A 179 5.11 32.38 -14.50
N ASN A 180 6.34 32.67 -14.09
CA ASN A 180 7.10 33.78 -14.65
C ASN A 180 7.51 33.51 -16.10
N LEU A 181 7.90 32.28 -16.42
CA LEU A 181 8.16 31.84 -17.80
C LEU A 181 6.92 32.01 -18.70
N ASP A 182 5.75 31.59 -18.23
CA ASP A 182 4.49 31.75 -18.96
C ASP A 182 4.14 33.23 -19.17
N ARG A 183 4.38 34.07 -18.17
CA ARG A 183 4.16 35.51 -18.27
C ARG A 183 5.09 36.19 -19.31
N GLU A 184 6.37 35.80 -19.31
CA GLU A 184 7.38 36.30 -20.28
C GLU A 184 6.99 35.88 -21.70
N ASN A 185 6.56 34.65 -21.93
CA ASN A 185 6.07 34.14 -23.21
C ASN A 185 4.85 34.96 -23.74
N HIS A 186 4.11 35.59 -22.83
CA HIS A 186 2.97 36.47 -23.17
C HIS A 186 3.30 37.95 -23.04
N ASN A 187 4.56 38.37 -23.07
CA ASN A 187 5.02 39.75 -22.94
C ASN A 187 4.47 40.45 -21.67
N LYS A 188 4.34 39.73 -20.56
CA LYS A 188 3.95 40.29 -19.25
C LYS A 188 5.16 40.37 -18.33
N LYS A 189 5.20 41.41 -17.50
CA LYS A 189 6.24 41.55 -16.47
C LYS A 189 6.19 40.36 -15.49
N PRO A 190 7.34 39.79 -15.10
CA PRO A 190 7.41 38.76 -14.09
C PRO A 190 6.82 39.24 -12.75
N LEU A 191 6.33 38.30 -11.97
CA LEU A 191 5.82 38.61 -10.62
C LEU A 191 7.00 38.82 -9.68
N LYS A 192 6.85 39.74 -8.73
CA LYS A 192 7.81 39.92 -7.64
C LYS A 192 7.91 38.63 -6.81
N PRO A 193 9.10 38.30 -6.26
CA PRO A 193 9.25 37.17 -5.38
C PRO A 193 8.20 37.13 -4.25
N ARG A 194 7.81 35.92 -3.81
CA ARG A 194 6.91 35.79 -2.68
C ARG A 194 7.60 36.32 -1.42
N LYS A 195 6.91 37.17 -0.69
CA LYS A 195 7.36 37.50 0.65
C LYS A 195 7.07 36.27 1.55
N PRO A 196 7.99 35.91 2.44
CA PRO A 196 7.71 34.91 3.46
C PRO A 196 6.45 35.35 4.24
N LYS A 197 5.40 34.58 4.16
CA LYS A 197 4.18 34.83 4.91
C LYS A 197 4.09 33.72 5.96
N GLU A 198 4.27 34.10 7.21
CA GLU A 198 4.02 33.20 8.32
C GLU A 198 2.50 33.04 8.45
N GLU A 199 1.98 32.01 7.78
CA GLU A 199 0.59 31.62 7.96
C GLU A 199 0.50 30.63 9.13
N THR A 200 -0.23 31.02 10.17
CA THR A 200 -0.58 30.14 11.28
C THR A 200 -1.96 29.54 11.05
N LYS A 201 -2.16 28.31 11.47
CA LYS A 201 -3.44 27.63 11.42
C LYS A 201 -3.72 27.02 12.81
N GLU A 202 -4.89 27.32 13.34
CA GLU A 202 -5.37 26.66 14.56
C GLU A 202 -5.76 25.20 14.25
N ILE A 203 -5.17 24.25 14.96
CA ILE A 203 -5.50 22.84 14.87
C ILE A 203 -5.90 22.28 16.24
N LYS A 204 -6.77 21.26 16.24
CA LYS A 204 -7.06 20.48 17.45
C LYS A 204 -5.96 19.44 17.64
N LYS A 205 -5.23 19.51 18.74
CA LYS A 205 -4.19 18.55 19.13
C LYS A 205 -4.68 17.70 20.29
N SER A 206 -4.63 16.37 20.17
CA SER A 206 -5.03 15.47 21.23
C SER A 206 -4.06 15.53 22.40
N THR A 207 -4.58 15.61 23.63
CA THR A 207 -3.75 15.51 24.86
C THR A 207 -3.37 14.06 25.17
N THR A 208 -4.08 13.08 24.62
CA THR A 208 -3.83 11.65 24.88
C THR A 208 -2.96 10.98 23.82
N ASP A 209 -2.99 11.48 22.59
CA ASP A 209 -2.17 11.02 21.47
C ASP A 209 -1.83 12.22 20.56
N PRO A 210 -0.81 13.01 20.92
CA PRO A 210 -0.46 14.28 20.26
C PRO A 210 -0.08 14.15 18.78
N ASP A 211 0.37 12.97 18.35
CA ASP A 211 0.77 12.71 16.97
C ASP A 211 -0.42 12.42 16.05
N SER A 212 -1.60 12.17 16.61
CA SER A 212 -2.80 11.92 15.82
C SER A 212 -3.40 13.22 15.28
N GLY A 213 -3.99 13.15 14.08
CA GLY A 213 -4.65 14.29 13.44
C GLY A 213 -6.17 14.29 13.64
N TYR A 214 -6.74 15.45 13.94
CA TYR A 214 -8.19 15.60 14.02
C TYR A 214 -8.80 15.70 12.63
N MET A 215 -9.74 14.81 12.33
CA MET A 215 -10.42 14.76 11.06
C MET A 215 -11.89 15.11 11.22
N MET A 216 -12.36 16.02 10.38
CA MET A 216 -13.77 16.36 10.20
C MET A 216 -14.06 16.31 8.69
N ARG A 217 -14.88 15.35 8.25
CA ARG A 217 -15.32 15.21 6.86
C ARG A 217 -16.81 14.89 6.86
N ASP A 218 -17.53 15.45 5.91
CA ASP A 218 -18.94 15.17 5.72
C ASP A 218 -19.22 13.66 5.60
N ASN A 219 -20.21 13.18 6.33
CA ASN A 219 -20.64 11.77 6.35
C ASN A 219 -19.57 10.75 6.81
N LYS A 220 -18.51 11.19 7.52
CA LYS A 220 -17.52 10.28 8.13
C LYS A 220 -17.42 10.54 9.65
N PRO A 221 -16.99 9.51 10.43
CA PRO A 221 -16.78 9.70 11.86
C PRO A 221 -15.78 10.81 12.14
N GLU A 222 -16.15 11.75 12.97
CA GLU A 222 -15.28 12.82 13.45
C GLU A 222 -14.41 12.32 14.61
N GLY A 223 -13.15 12.76 14.68
CA GLY A 223 -12.22 12.42 15.75
C GLY A 223 -10.77 12.42 15.36
N PHE A 224 -9.94 11.79 16.17
CA PHE A 224 -8.51 11.65 15.93
C PHE A 224 -8.21 10.38 15.15
N PHE A 225 -7.42 10.52 14.07
CA PHE A 225 -7.07 9.44 13.15
C PHE A 225 -5.61 9.55 12.72
N TYR A 226 -5.10 8.43 12.22
CA TYR A 226 -3.93 8.34 11.36
C TYR A 226 -4.37 7.94 9.96
N LEU A 227 -3.56 8.26 8.95
CA LEU A 227 -3.69 7.77 7.58
C LEU A 227 -2.61 6.75 7.32
N ASP A 228 -3.00 5.59 6.86
CA ASP A 228 -2.13 4.55 6.33
C ASP A 228 -2.13 4.67 4.80
N HIS A 229 -1.04 5.22 4.25
CA HIS A 229 -0.81 5.34 2.82
C HIS A 229 -0.12 4.08 2.33
N ARG A 230 -0.64 3.47 1.28
CA ARG A 230 -0.08 2.25 0.69
C ARG A 230 0.09 2.37 -0.79
N THR A 231 1.17 1.76 -1.29
CA THR A 231 1.38 1.51 -2.71
C THR A 231 1.44 0.01 -2.94
N VAL A 232 0.69 -0.48 -3.92
CA VAL A 232 0.48 -1.91 -4.20
C VAL A 232 0.79 -2.20 -5.66
N ASP A 233 1.59 -3.26 -5.92
CA ASP A 233 1.87 -3.76 -7.27
C ASP A 233 0.68 -4.50 -7.86
N SER A 234 0.46 -4.34 -9.18
CA SER A 234 -0.69 -4.90 -9.88
C SER A 234 -0.63 -6.41 -10.14
N LYS A 235 0.55 -7.05 -10.14
CA LYS A 235 0.71 -8.44 -10.60
C LYS A 235 0.11 -9.44 -9.62
N ASN A 236 0.52 -9.37 -8.34
CA ASN A 236 0.03 -10.26 -7.27
C ASN A 236 -0.43 -9.48 -6.03
N ASN A 237 -0.72 -8.19 -6.19
CA ASN A 237 -1.17 -7.32 -5.12
C ASN A 237 -0.17 -7.21 -3.95
N ILE A 238 1.14 -7.36 -4.20
CA ILE A 238 2.18 -7.16 -3.20
C ILE A 238 2.19 -5.69 -2.79
N ILE A 239 2.16 -5.43 -1.50
CA ILE A 239 2.27 -4.09 -0.94
C ILE A 239 3.75 -3.70 -1.03
N MET A 240 4.04 -2.63 -1.79
CA MET A 240 5.41 -2.16 -2.05
C MET A 240 5.84 -1.09 -1.06
N ASP A 241 4.90 -0.34 -0.51
CA ASP A 241 5.19 0.76 0.41
C ASP A 241 4.06 1.00 1.41
N VAL A 242 4.44 1.43 2.60
CA VAL A 242 3.54 1.82 3.70
C VAL A 242 4.10 3.07 4.37
N HIS A 243 3.24 4.08 4.55
CA HIS A 243 3.61 5.30 5.24
C HIS A 243 2.45 5.81 6.10
N VAL A 244 2.75 6.29 7.30
CA VAL A 244 1.71 6.77 8.23
C VAL A 244 1.87 8.26 8.49
N THR A 245 0.75 8.99 8.31
CA THR A 245 0.66 10.41 8.63
C THR A 245 -0.48 10.68 9.63
N PRO A 246 -0.46 11.84 10.32
CA PRO A 246 -1.63 12.30 11.06
C PRO A 246 -2.87 12.43 10.15
N GLY A 247 -4.07 12.19 10.69
CA GLY A 247 -5.33 12.16 9.92
C GLY A 247 -5.76 13.49 9.30
N ASN A 248 -5.14 14.59 9.67
CA ASN A 248 -5.38 15.94 9.13
C ASN A 248 -4.44 16.32 7.96
N VAL A 249 -3.49 15.44 7.60
CA VAL A 249 -2.62 15.60 6.43
C VAL A 249 -3.40 15.21 5.17
N SER A 250 -3.13 15.87 4.05
CA SER A 250 -3.76 15.54 2.76
C SER A 250 -3.24 14.19 2.23
N ASP A 251 -4.14 13.36 1.70
CA ASP A 251 -3.79 12.07 1.10
C ASP A 251 -2.71 12.20 0.00
N SER A 252 -2.72 13.32 -0.73
CA SER A 252 -1.80 13.59 -1.85
C SER A 252 -0.41 14.08 -1.43
N GLU A 253 -0.22 14.49 -0.17
CA GLU A 253 1.02 15.14 0.27
C GLU A 253 2.25 14.20 0.20
N PRO A 254 2.21 12.97 0.72
CA PRO A 254 3.41 12.13 0.75
C PRO A 254 3.68 11.38 -0.57
N ILE A 255 2.74 11.36 -1.54
CA ILE A 255 2.77 10.39 -2.64
C ILE A 255 4.05 10.44 -3.48
N LEU A 256 4.54 11.62 -3.86
CA LEU A 256 5.71 11.77 -4.72
C LEU A 256 6.97 11.20 -4.03
N LYS A 257 7.21 11.58 -2.77
CA LYS A 257 8.32 11.05 -1.97
C LYS A 257 8.23 9.54 -1.76
N ARG A 258 7.00 9.00 -1.69
CA ARG A 258 6.82 7.55 -1.52
C ARG A 258 7.13 6.77 -2.80
N ILE A 259 6.85 7.36 -3.97
CA ILE A 259 7.28 6.78 -5.25
C ILE A 259 8.79 6.84 -5.41
N ASP A 260 9.42 7.97 -5.05
CA ASP A 260 10.88 8.09 -5.05
C ASP A 260 11.53 7.03 -4.17
N ARG A 261 10.99 6.81 -2.95
CA ARG A 261 11.47 5.75 -2.06
C ARG A 261 11.37 4.35 -2.67
N ILE A 262 10.29 4.03 -3.39
CA ILE A 262 10.15 2.73 -4.06
C ILE A 262 11.24 2.55 -5.11
N GLU A 263 11.54 3.59 -5.90
CA GLU A 263 12.61 3.57 -6.89
C GLU A 263 13.98 3.39 -6.22
N GLU A 264 14.27 4.18 -5.19
CA GLU A 264 15.52 4.12 -4.43
C GLU A 264 15.75 2.77 -3.72
N THR A 265 14.68 2.22 -3.10
CA THR A 265 14.80 1.00 -2.27
C THR A 265 14.80 -0.27 -3.10
N PHE A 266 13.96 -0.33 -4.14
CA PHE A 266 13.69 -1.56 -4.90
C PHE A 266 14.16 -1.50 -6.36
N ASN A 267 14.68 -0.37 -6.82
CA ASN A 267 15.03 -0.12 -8.21
C ASN A 267 13.85 -0.38 -9.18
N ILE A 268 12.65 0.03 -8.76
CA ILE A 268 11.41 -0.13 -9.54
C ILE A 268 10.88 1.25 -9.92
N LYS A 269 10.91 1.55 -11.23
CA LYS A 269 10.25 2.70 -11.82
C LYS A 269 8.97 2.26 -12.52
N PRO A 270 7.79 2.60 -11.98
CA PRO A 270 6.52 2.19 -12.59
C PRO A 270 6.25 2.97 -13.87
N LYS A 271 5.62 2.33 -14.86
CA LYS A 271 5.13 3.01 -16.07
C LYS A 271 3.79 3.71 -15.83
N TYR A 272 2.95 3.18 -14.95
CA TYR A 272 1.62 3.71 -14.64
C TYR A 272 1.40 3.77 -13.14
N LEU A 273 0.81 4.87 -12.68
CA LEU A 273 0.42 5.04 -11.29
C LEU A 273 -1.09 5.33 -11.19
N GLY A 274 -1.84 4.37 -10.64
CA GLY A 274 -3.28 4.47 -10.43
C GLY A 274 -3.61 5.09 -9.08
N LEU A 275 -4.35 6.22 -9.07
CA LEU A 275 -4.76 6.96 -7.87
C LEU A 275 -6.25 7.28 -7.91
N ASP A 276 -6.82 7.61 -6.75
CA ASP A 276 -8.21 8.04 -6.67
C ASP A 276 -8.41 9.50 -7.10
N ALA A 277 -9.66 9.95 -7.17
CA ALA A 277 -10.01 11.32 -7.54
C ALA A 277 -9.53 12.37 -6.53
N GLY A 278 -9.21 12.00 -5.30
CA GLY A 278 -8.68 12.88 -4.26
C GLY A 278 -7.31 13.44 -4.60
N TYR A 279 -6.53 12.68 -5.39
CA TYR A 279 -5.20 13.08 -5.86
C TYR A 279 -5.22 13.97 -7.11
N SER A 280 -6.41 14.29 -7.68
CA SER A 280 -6.56 15.04 -8.93
C SER A 280 -6.23 16.53 -8.77
N THR A 281 -4.96 16.86 -8.54
CA THR A 281 -4.42 18.22 -8.43
C THR A 281 -3.29 18.43 -9.44
N ASN A 282 -3.14 19.67 -9.96
CA ASN A 282 -2.12 19.94 -10.98
C ASN A 282 -0.68 19.65 -10.54
N PRO A 283 -0.26 19.95 -9.28
CA PRO A 283 1.06 19.58 -8.81
C PRO A 283 1.33 18.06 -8.81
N ILE A 284 0.31 17.25 -8.50
CA ILE A 284 0.44 15.80 -8.52
C ILE A 284 0.59 15.28 -9.95
N PHE A 285 -0.21 15.77 -10.88
CA PHE A 285 -0.06 15.39 -12.30
C PHE A 285 1.34 15.72 -12.82
N LYS A 286 1.80 16.97 -12.59
CA LYS A 286 3.16 17.37 -13.00
C LYS A 286 4.22 16.51 -12.32
N GLY A 287 4.19 16.39 -11.00
CA GLY A 287 5.21 15.64 -10.25
C GLY A 287 5.31 14.16 -10.65
N ILE A 288 4.20 13.51 -11.03
CA ILE A 288 4.20 12.15 -11.56
C ILE A 288 4.79 12.12 -12.97
N THR A 289 4.40 13.07 -13.84
CA THR A 289 4.89 13.15 -15.22
C THR A 289 6.37 13.50 -15.29
N ASP A 290 6.86 14.37 -14.41
CA ASP A 290 8.30 14.72 -14.32
C ASP A 290 9.18 13.50 -13.96
N ARG A 291 8.59 12.43 -13.41
CA ARG A 291 9.24 11.14 -13.15
C ARG A 291 9.10 10.15 -14.31
N ASP A 292 8.64 10.55 -15.48
CA ASP A 292 8.32 9.71 -16.65
C ASP A 292 7.24 8.63 -16.34
N ILE A 293 6.38 8.88 -15.38
CA ILE A 293 5.28 7.99 -14.99
C ILE A 293 3.97 8.54 -15.58
N ILE A 294 3.15 7.66 -16.15
CA ILE A 294 1.83 8.03 -16.66
C ILE A 294 0.82 7.97 -15.51
N PRO A 295 0.25 9.11 -15.09
CA PRO A 295 -0.80 9.12 -14.08
C PRO A 295 -2.09 8.51 -14.63
N VAL A 296 -2.80 7.75 -13.77
CA VAL A 296 -4.12 7.17 -14.06
C VAL A 296 -5.06 7.54 -12.93
N ILE A 297 -5.51 8.81 -12.95
CA ILE A 297 -6.25 9.44 -11.85
C ILE A 297 -7.63 9.82 -12.33
N ALA A 298 -8.67 9.42 -11.57
CA ALA A 298 -10.04 9.76 -11.91
C ALA A 298 -10.28 11.26 -11.94
N TYR A 299 -11.15 11.67 -12.85
CA TYR A 299 -11.55 13.06 -12.97
C TYR A 299 -12.48 13.46 -11.81
N ARG A 300 -12.13 14.53 -11.09
CA ARG A 300 -13.01 15.18 -10.12
C ARG A 300 -13.85 16.24 -10.83
N ARG A 301 -15.16 16.07 -10.81
CA ARG A 301 -16.08 17.09 -11.36
C ARG A 301 -15.97 18.37 -10.55
N SER A 302 -15.74 19.49 -11.23
CA SER A 302 -15.81 20.79 -10.57
C SER A 302 -17.25 21.13 -10.21
N PRO A 303 -17.52 21.68 -9.03
CA PRO A 303 -18.86 22.16 -8.69
C PRO A 303 -19.27 23.25 -9.68
N HIS A 304 -20.51 23.21 -10.14
CA HIS A 304 -21.08 24.21 -11.06
C HIS A 304 -22.52 24.52 -10.66
N LYS A 305 -22.97 25.72 -10.95
CA LYS A 305 -24.37 26.11 -10.75
C LYS A 305 -25.26 25.39 -11.80
N LYS A 306 -26.39 24.85 -11.35
CA LYS A 306 -27.38 24.20 -12.23
C LYS A 306 -27.80 25.16 -13.35
N GLY A 307 -27.81 24.71 -14.59
CA GLY A 307 -28.15 25.54 -15.75
C GLY A 307 -27.00 26.30 -16.39
N MET A 308 -25.84 26.42 -15.73
CA MET A 308 -24.68 27.15 -16.26
C MET A 308 -23.75 26.25 -17.07
N TYR A 309 -23.10 26.81 -18.08
CA TYR A 309 -22.09 26.09 -18.85
C TYR A 309 -20.86 25.75 -18.00
N THR A 310 -20.46 24.48 -18.03
CA THR A 310 -19.22 24.01 -17.43
C THR A 310 -18.02 24.31 -18.33
N LYS A 311 -16.79 24.28 -17.77
CA LYS A 311 -15.55 24.50 -18.52
C LYS A 311 -15.42 23.59 -19.76
N ASN A 312 -15.99 22.39 -19.74
CA ASN A 312 -15.94 21.44 -20.86
C ASN A 312 -16.73 21.88 -22.12
N LYS A 313 -17.57 22.92 -22.02
CA LYS A 313 -18.25 23.52 -23.17
C LYS A 313 -17.37 24.53 -23.93
N TYR A 314 -16.22 24.88 -23.37
CA TYR A 314 -15.24 25.78 -23.99
C TYR A 314 -14.08 24.92 -24.50
N ILE A 315 -13.75 25.06 -25.78
CA ILE A 315 -12.71 24.28 -26.44
C ILE A 315 -11.40 25.05 -26.33
N TYR A 316 -10.36 24.43 -25.84
CA TYR A 316 -9.02 25.01 -25.79
C TYR A 316 -8.27 24.68 -27.09
N ASP A 317 -7.80 25.71 -27.78
CA ASP A 317 -6.93 25.63 -28.95
C ASP A 317 -5.47 25.74 -28.44
N TYR A 318 -4.72 24.63 -28.55
CA TYR A 318 -3.34 24.56 -28.08
C TYR A 318 -2.37 25.36 -28.92
N ASP A 319 -2.63 25.49 -30.24
CA ASP A 319 -1.73 26.16 -31.16
C ASP A 319 -1.81 27.68 -31.01
N LYS A 320 -3.01 28.21 -30.75
CA LYS A 320 -3.25 29.64 -30.59
C LYS A 320 -3.27 30.12 -29.15
N ASP A 321 -3.19 29.20 -28.18
CA ASP A 321 -3.35 29.45 -26.72
C ASP A 321 -4.59 30.33 -26.41
N ILE A 322 -5.78 29.92 -26.93
CA ILE A 322 -7.07 30.57 -26.71
C ILE A 322 -8.14 29.56 -26.32
N TYR A 323 -9.21 30.04 -25.69
CA TYR A 323 -10.44 29.27 -25.55
C TYR A 323 -11.50 29.73 -26.54
N ILE A 324 -12.21 28.79 -27.15
CA ILE A 324 -13.38 29.06 -28.02
C ILE A 324 -14.64 28.80 -27.20
N CYS A 325 -15.53 29.78 -27.08
CA CYS A 325 -16.79 29.66 -26.37
C CYS A 325 -17.86 28.96 -27.22
N PRO A 326 -19.00 28.53 -26.63
CA PRO A 326 -20.11 27.91 -27.36
C PRO A 326 -20.73 28.78 -28.47
N ASN A 327 -20.47 30.07 -28.50
CA ASN A 327 -20.87 31.02 -29.56
C ASN A 327 -19.72 31.29 -30.54
N ASN A 328 -18.74 30.38 -30.66
CA ASN A 328 -17.56 30.48 -31.55
C ASN A 328 -16.71 31.75 -31.40
N VAL A 329 -16.74 32.38 -30.23
CA VAL A 329 -15.92 33.59 -29.95
C VAL A 329 -14.69 33.16 -29.14
N ALA A 330 -13.53 33.73 -29.53
CA ALA A 330 -12.27 33.49 -28.83
C ALA A 330 -12.19 34.25 -27.51
N LEU A 331 -11.80 33.53 -26.45
CA LEU A 331 -11.32 34.10 -25.19
C LEU A 331 -9.80 34.18 -25.27
N ILE A 332 -9.25 35.34 -25.18
CA ILE A 332 -7.82 35.61 -25.31
C ILE A 332 -7.14 35.63 -23.93
N TYR A 333 -5.86 35.31 -23.91
CA TYR A 333 -5.03 35.38 -22.69
C TYR A 333 -5.01 36.83 -22.16
N LYS A 334 -5.19 36.98 -20.85
CA LYS A 334 -5.13 38.24 -20.14
C LYS A 334 -3.95 38.34 -19.19
N THR A 335 -3.77 37.33 -18.36
CA THR A 335 -2.72 37.31 -17.34
C THR A 335 -2.58 35.90 -16.74
N THR A 336 -1.44 35.62 -16.11
CA THR A 336 -1.23 34.46 -15.28
C THR A 336 -1.11 34.88 -13.82
N THR A 337 -1.96 34.31 -12.97
CA THR A 337 -2.00 34.63 -11.54
C THR A 337 -0.85 33.97 -10.80
N ARG A 338 -0.57 34.43 -9.58
CA ARG A 338 0.46 33.85 -8.68
C ARG A 338 0.19 32.40 -8.29
N GLU A 339 -1.08 31.98 -8.30
CA GLU A 339 -1.52 30.61 -8.06
C GLU A 339 -1.37 29.69 -9.28
N GLY A 340 -0.78 30.19 -10.36
CA GLY A 340 -0.50 29.42 -11.57
C GLY A 340 -1.67 29.34 -12.56
N TYR A 341 -2.70 30.20 -12.45
CA TYR A 341 -3.82 30.19 -13.38
C TYR A 341 -3.68 31.24 -14.46
N LYS A 342 -3.60 30.81 -15.73
CA LYS A 342 -3.83 31.64 -16.92
C LYS A 342 -5.29 32.04 -16.98
N GLU A 343 -5.60 33.26 -17.12
CA GLU A 343 -6.95 33.82 -17.31
C GLU A 343 -7.19 34.19 -18.76
N TYR A 344 -8.20 33.57 -19.38
CA TYR A 344 -8.66 33.85 -20.73
C TYR A 344 -9.99 34.56 -20.63
N ARG A 345 -10.08 35.74 -21.30
CA ARG A 345 -11.20 36.66 -21.20
C ARG A 345 -11.83 36.92 -22.57
N CYS A 346 -13.16 36.94 -22.63
CA CYS A 346 -13.93 37.44 -23.75
C CYS A 346 -14.15 38.95 -23.60
N PHE A 347 -14.41 39.64 -24.71
CA PHE A 347 -14.76 41.04 -24.70
C PHE A 347 -16.16 41.27 -24.11
N GLU A 348 -16.33 42.37 -23.34
CA GLU A 348 -17.59 42.68 -22.62
C GLU A 348 -18.74 42.90 -23.61
N GLU A 349 -18.51 43.68 -24.65
CA GLU A 349 -19.47 44.02 -25.70
C GLU A 349 -20.08 42.76 -26.35
N ILE A 350 -19.24 41.78 -26.68
CA ILE A 350 -19.66 40.52 -27.28
C ILE A 350 -20.46 39.65 -26.28
N CYS A 351 -20.02 39.61 -25.02
CA CYS A 351 -20.69 38.82 -24.02
C CYS A 351 -22.06 39.37 -23.61
N MET A 352 -22.21 40.69 -23.62
CA MET A 352 -23.47 41.35 -23.22
C MET A 352 -24.59 41.14 -24.23
N CYS A 353 -24.23 41.05 -25.54
CA CYS A 353 -25.19 40.81 -26.65
C CYS A 353 -25.32 39.32 -27.01
N CYS A 354 -24.68 38.41 -26.25
CA CYS A 354 -24.61 36.99 -26.58
C CYS A 354 -25.92 36.25 -26.27
N PRO A 355 -26.48 35.42 -27.18
CA PRO A 355 -27.70 34.63 -26.93
C PRO A 355 -27.53 33.58 -25.83
N HIS A 356 -26.29 33.23 -25.47
CA HIS A 356 -25.96 32.28 -24.39
C HIS A 356 -25.62 32.97 -23.07
N LYS A 357 -25.85 34.26 -22.91
CA LYS A 357 -25.49 35.06 -21.75
C LYS A 357 -25.96 34.43 -20.44
N ASP A 358 -27.22 34.07 -20.35
CA ASP A 358 -27.84 33.54 -19.13
C ASP A 358 -27.28 32.18 -18.67
N LYS A 359 -26.79 31.36 -19.61
CA LYS A 359 -26.12 30.10 -19.34
C LYS A 359 -24.62 30.22 -19.13
N CYS A 360 -24.03 31.35 -19.49
CA CYS A 360 -22.60 31.58 -19.56
C CYS A 360 -22.10 32.49 -18.43
N LEU A 361 -22.82 33.60 -18.14
CA LEU A 361 -22.44 34.61 -17.17
C LEU A 361 -23.21 34.46 -15.86
N GLY A 362 -22.55 34.74 -14.76
CA GLY A 362 -23.24 34.95 -13.48
C GLY A 362 -23.85 36.37 -13.44
N GLU A 363 -24.84 36.61 -12.57
CA GLU A 363 -25.65 37.84 -12.44
C GLU A 363 -24.80 39.12 -12.37
N LYS A 364 -23.63 39.08 -11.74
CA LYS A 364 -22.74 40.25 -11.57
C LYS A 364 -21.60 40.32 -12.59
N SER A 365 -21.54 39.36 -13.52
CA SER A 365 -20.40 39.27 -14.47
C SER A 365 -20.73 39.87 -15.80
N LYS A 366 -19.89 40.80 -16.29
CA LYS A 366 -20.04 41.45 -17.58
C LYS A 366 -19.42 40.67 -18.74
N TYR A 367 -18.45 39.81 -18.47
CA TYR A 367 -17.72 38.98 -19.44
C TYR A 367 -17.35 37.62 -18.85
N LYS A 368 -17.07 36.68 -19.73
CA LYS A 368 -16.62 35.33 -19.34
C LYS A 368 -15.12 35.27 -19.12
N ILE A 369 -14.71 34.68 -18.00
CA ILE A 369 -13.33 34.30 -17.74
C ILE A 369 -13.26 32.77 -17.62
N ILE A 370 -12.31 32.15 -18.31
CA ILE A 370 -11.91 30.77 -18.14
C ILE A 370 -10.50 30.73 -17.56
N ARG A 371 -10.31 29.92 -16.55
CA ARG A 371 -9.00 29.73 -15.91
C ARG A 371 -8.41 28.38 -16.30
N ARG A 372 -7.12 28.40 -16.72
CA ARG A 372 -6.33 27.20 -17.01
C ARG A 372 -5.03 27.25 -16.22
N HIS A 373 -4.73 26.20 -15.47
CA HIS A 373 -3.47 26.14 -14.73
C HIS A 373 -2.29 25.94 -15.71
N VAL A 374 -1.11 26.50 -15.42
CA VAL A 374 0.10 26.33 -16.24
C VAL A 374 0.47 24.84 -16.46
N TRP A 375 0.14 23.98 -15.51
CA TRP A 375 0.33 22.54 -15.56
C TRP A 375 -0.92 21.74 -15.98
N GLU A 376 -1.94 22.38 -16.54
CA GLU A 376 -3.19 21.67 -16.87
C GLU A 376 -3.05 20.71 -18.04
N ASN A 377 -2.00 20.84 -18.86
CA ASN A 377 -1.69 19.90 -19.94
C ASN A 377 -1.55 18.48 -19.43
N HIS A 378 -0.78 18.26 -18.35
CA HIS A 378 -0.62 16.93 -17.74
C HIS A 378 -1.95 16.30 -17.30
N LYS A 379 -2.89 17.13 -16.85
CA LYS A 379 -4.25 16.71 -16.50
C LYS A 379 -5.09 16.34 -17.72
N ASP A 380 -4.94 17.09 -18.81
CA ASP A 380 -5.62 16.81 -20.07
C ASP A 380 -5.11 15.51 -20.69
N ASP A 381 -3.79 15.25 -20.64
CA ASP A 381 -3.17 14.02 -21.10
C ASP A 381 -3.71 12.81 -20.32
N ASN A 382 -3.77 12.91 -18.99
CA ASN A 382 -4.40 11.88 -18.17
C ASN A 382 -5.88 11.66 -18.53
N LYS A 383 -6.64 12.72 -18.77
CA LYS A 383 -8.05 12.64 -19.18
C LYS A 383 -8.21 11.90 -20.51
N ASN A 384 -7.32 12.20 -21.48
CA ASN A 384 -7.32 11.54 -22.78
C ASN A 384 -6.93 10.07 -22.64
N PHE A 385 -5.89 9.76 -21.84
CA PHE A 385 -5.49 8.38 -21.55
C PHE A 385 -6.60 7.56 -20.87
N LEU A 386 -7.31 8.13 -19.89
CA LEU A 386 -8.44 7.48 -19.23
C LEU A 386 -9.63 7.15 -20.16
N ARG A 387 -9.74 7.82 -21.32
CA ARG A 387 -10.78 7.49 -22.32
C ARG A 387 -10.45 6.25 -23.12
N THR A 388 -9.19 5.83 -23.17
CA THR A 388 -8.75 4.61 -23.84
C THR A 388 -9.20 3.38 -23.03
N GLU A 389 -9.41 2.24 -23.71
CA GLU A 389 -9.72 0.97 -23.03
C GLU A 389 -8.63 0.58 -22.03
N LYS A 390 -7.37 0.80 -22.39
CA LYS A 390 -6.23 0.53 -21.52
C LYS A 390 -6.27 1.37 -20.24
N GLY A 391 -6.52 2.68 -20.36
CA GLY A 391 -6.60 3.58 -19.21
C GLY A 391 -7.75 3.20 -18.28
N LYS A 392 -8.92 2.89 -18.82
CA LYS A 392 -10.08 2.39 -18.05
C LYS A 392 -9.73 1.09 -17.32
N GLY A 393 -9.17 0.11 -18.04
CA GLY A 393 -8.81 -1.19 -17.45
C GLY A 393 -7.79 -1.08 -16.32
N ILE A 394 -6.79 -0.20 -16.46
CA ILE A 394 -5.85 0.09 -15.37
C ILE A 394 -6.58 0.72 -14.19
N TYR A 395 -7.43 1.72 -14.41
CA TYR A 395 -8.13 2.41 -13.33
C TYR A 395 -9.08 1.47 -12.55
N ASP A 396 -9.86 0.66 -13.24
CA ASP A 396 -10.84 -0.25 -12.65
C ASP A 396 -10.19 -1.31 -11.74
N ARG A 397 -8.99 -1.73 -12.09
CA ARG A 397 -8.21 -2.71 -11.31
C ARG A 397 -7.78 -2.21 -9.92
N ARG A 398 -7.89 -0.93 -9.64
CA ARG A 398 -7.62 -0.32 -8.33
C ARG A 398 -8.45 -0.95 -7.21
N LYS A 399 -9.71 -1.31 -7.50
CA LYS A 399 -10.64 -1.95 -6.54
C LYS A 399 -10.14 -3.32 -6.08
N GLU A 400 -9.53 -4.09 -6.99
CA GLU A 400 -9.02 -5.44 -6.72
C GLU A 400 -7.62 -5.45 -6.10
N THR A 401 -6.94 -4.30 -6.06
CA THR A 401 -5.57 -4.15 -5.59
C THR A 401 -5.50 -3.40 -4.27
N VAL A 402 -5.35 -2.07 -4.30
CA VAL A 402 -5.13 -1.27 -3.09
C VAL A 402 -6.36 -1.25 -2.16
N GLU A 403 -7.57 -1.11 -2.70
CA GLU A 403 -8.79 -1.12 -1.88
C GLU A 403 -8.98 -2.49 -1.20
N ARG A 404 -8.72 -3.58 -1.92
CA ARG A 404 -8.74 -4.94 -1.35
C ARG A 404 -7.72 -5.11 -0.24
N SER A 405 -6.51 -4.57 -0.41
CA SER A 405 -5.46 -4.60 0.62
C SER A 405 -5.93 -3.95 1.93
N PHE A 406 -6.64 -2.81 1.85
CA PHE A 406 -7.21 -2.17 3.02
C PHE A 406 -8.37 -2.94 3.64
N ALA A 407 -9.23 -3.52 2.83
CA ALA A 407 -10.33 -4.37 3.31
C ALA A 407 -9.80 -5.56 4.10
N ASP A 408 -8.79 -6.26 3.57
CA ASP A 408 -8.14 -7.39 4.23
C ASP A 408 -7.47 -6.95 5.55
N SER A 409 -6.76 -5.80 5.57
CA SER A 409 -6.16 -5.26 6.79
C SER A 409 -7.17 -5.01 7.90
N LYS A 410 -8.31 -4.43 7.55
CA LYS A 410 -9.35 -4.07 8.52
C LYS A 410 -10.16 -5.27 9.01
N ASN A 411 -10.43 -6.21 8.13
CA ASN A 411 -11.33 -7.34 8.42
C ASN A 411 -10.57 -8.56 8.97
N LEU A 412 -9.39 -8.86 8.44
CA LEU A 412 -8.62 -10.06 8.79
C LEU A 412 -7.51 -9.78 9.80
N HIS A 413 -6.89 -8.59 9.73
CA HIS A 413 -5.67 -8.27 10.48
C HIS A 413 -5.90 -7.23 11.60
N GLY A 414 -7.15 -6.82 11.85
CA GLY A 414 -7.52 -5.96 12.97
C GLY A 414 -7.05 -4.50 12.87
N LEU A 415 -6.72 -3.98 11.67
CA LEU A 415 -6.19 -2.63 11.47
C LEU A 415 -7.28 -1.55 11.33
N ARG A 416 -8.37 -1.63 12.09
CA ARG A 416 -9.38 -0.55 12.17
C ARG A 416 -8.99 0.51 13.20
N TYR A 417 -8.23 0.12 14.20
CA TYR A 417 -7.88 0.94 15.36
C TYR A 417 -6.38 0.85 15.62
N ALA A 418 -5.77 1.97 15.99
CA ALA A 418 -4.43 2.00 16.52
C ALA A 418 -4.38 1.25 17.87
N ARG A 419 -3.50 0.26 17.98
CA ARG A 419 -3.27 -0.48 19.23
C ARG A 419 -2.55 0.39 20.26
N PHE A 420 -1.64 1.22 19.76
CA PHE A 420 -0.73 2.06 20.54
C PHE A 420 -0.99 3.54 20.25
N ARG A 421 -0.38 4.41 21.05
CA ARG A 421 -0.30 5.85 20.85
C ARG A 421 1.05 6.23 20.28
N GLY A 422 1.09 7.31 19.50
CA GLY A 422 2.27 7.80 18.82
C GLY A 422 2.43 7.25 17.41
N ARG A 423 2.82 8.13 16.48
CA ARG A 423 2.93 7.83 15.04
C ARG A 423 3.88 6.68 14.75
N GLU A 424 5.01 6.60 15.44
CA GLU A 424 6.02 5.56 15.25
C GLU A 424 5.46 4.15 15.51
N LYS A 425 4.77 3.96 16.63
CA LYS A 425 4.15 2.66 16.99
C LYS A 425 2.99 2.29 16.08
N VAL A 426 2.26 3.29 15.57
CA VAL A 426 1.21 3.05 14.57
C VAL A 426 1.84 2.70 13.22
N SER A 427 2.98 3.31 12.86
CA SER A 427 3.76 2.93 11.67
C SER A 427 4.27 1.48 11.77
N GLU A 428 4.82 1.07 12.91
CA GLU A 428 5.18 -0.33 13.17
C GLU A 428 3.98 -1.26 12.96
N GLN A 429 2.82 -0.92 13.52
CA GLN A 429 1.59 -1.71 13.35
C GLN A 429 1.20 -1.84 11.87
N CYS A 430 1.26 -0.77 11.09
CA CYS A 430 0.92 -0.77 9.67
C CYS A 430 1.92 -1.59 8.84
N LEU A 431 3.22 -1.39 9.09
CA LEU A 431 4.32 -2.10 8.42
C LEU A 431 4.24 -3.61 8.65
N LEU A 432 4.12 -4.05 9.91
CA LEU A 432 4.03 -5.47 10.24
C LEU A 432 2.72 -6.10 9.74
N THR A 433 1.61 -5.35 9.73
CA THR A 433 0.36 -5.80 9.10
C THR A 433 0.52 -5.99 7.59
N ALA A 434 1.20 -5.07 6.91
CA ALA A 434 1.47 -5.19 5.48
C ALA A 434 2.46 -6.33 5.17
N ALA A 435 3.49 -6.52 6.02
CA ALA A 435 4.43 -7.63 5.91
C ALA A 435 3.72 -8.99 5.98
N VAL A 436 2.84 -9.22 6.96
CA VAL A 436 2.11 -10.49 7.05
C VAL A 436 1.12 -10.69 5.91
N GLN A 437 0.53 -9.63 5.37
CA GLN A 437 -0.27 -9.71 4.15
C GLN A 437 0.57 -10.17 2.96
N ASN A 438 1.77 -9.60 2.81
CA ASN A 438 2.69 -10.01 1.75
C ASN A 438 3.14 -11.45 1.94
N MET A 439 3.53 -11.87 3.17
CA MET A 439 3.88 -13.26 3.47
C MET A 439 2.75 -14.22 3.08
N LYS A 440 1.50 -13.92 3.43
CA LYS A 440 0.32 -14.70 3.05
C LYS A 440 0.16 -14.81 1.54
N LYS A 441 0.34 -13.68 0.81
CA LYS A 441 0.23 -13.65 -0.65
C LYS A 441 1.36 -14.46 -1.30
N ILE A 442 2.61 -14.32 -0.84
CA ILE A 442 3.76 -15.09 -1.31
C ILE A 442 3.48 -16.58 -1.12
N ALA A 443 3.16 -16.99 0.09
CA ALA A 443 2.90 -18.39 0.45
C ALA A 443 1.77 -19.01 -0.38
N THR A 444 0.65 -18.29 -0.53
CA THR A 444 -0.52 -18.78 -1.29
C THR A 444 -0.21 -18.87 -2.78
N ARG A 445 0.42 -17.85 -3.37
CA ARG A 445 0.72 -17.82 -4.82
C ARG A 445 1.74 -18.89 -5.20
N LEU A 446 2.79 -19.07 -4.42
CA LEU A 446 3.79 -20.11 -4.70
C LEU A 446 3.24 -21.51 -4.51
N SER A 447 2.38 -21.74 -3.52
CA SER A 447 1.69 -23.03 -3.35
C SER A 447 0.80 -23.36 -4.55
N LEU A 448 0.05 -22.37 -5.07
CA LEU A 448 -0.80 -22.56 -6.26
C LEU A 448 0.03 -22.79 -7.52
N LEU A 449 1.14 -22.08 -7.70
CA LEU A 449 2.06 -22.28 -8.82
C LEU A 449 2.67 -23.69 -8.78
N PHE A 450 3.09 -24.14 -7.61
CA PHE A 450 3.62 -25.48 -7.42
C PHE A 450 2.59 -26.56 -7.79
N LEU A 451 1.35 -26.42 -7.32
CA LEU A 451 0.24 -27.32 -7.65
C LEU A 451 -0.05 -27.32 -9.17
N TYR A 452 -0.09 -26.13 -9.78
CA TYR A 452 -0.28 -26.01 -11.24
C TYR A 452 0.80 -26.74 -12.03
N TYR A 453 2.08 -26.62 -11.64
CA TYR A 453 3.17 -27.33 -12.30
C TYR A 453 3.09 -28.86 -12.11
N ILE A 454 2.67 -29.35 -10.93
CA ILE A 454 2.42 -30.78 -10.71
C ILE A 454 1.34 -31.27 -11.67
N ILE A 455 0.17 -30.62 -11.69
CA ILE A 455 -0.95 -31.02 -12.57
C ILE A 455 -0.55 -30.98 -14.05
N LYS A 456 0.19 -29.95 -14.46
CA LYS A 456 0.69 -29.85 -15.85
C LYS A 456 1.67 -30.97 -16.18
N PHE A 457 2.54 -31.34 -15.24
CA PHE A 457 3.48 -32.44 -15.39
C PHE A 457 2.75 -33.78 -15.51
N ASP A 458 1.74 -34.04 -14.66
CA ASP A 458 0.92 -35.25 -14.71
C ASP A 458 0.19 -35.39 -16.07
N ASN A 459 -0.33 -34.29 -16.61
CA ASN A 459 -0.99 -34.27 -17.91
C ASN A 459 -0.04 -34.53 -19.08
N ILE A 460 1.21 -34.05 -19.00
CA ILE A 460 2.22 -34.24 -20.08
C ILE A 460 2.74 -35.69 -20.07
N PHE A 461 2.93 -36.27 -18.91
CA PHE A 461 3.56 -37.61 -18.77
C PHE A 461 2.55 -38.75 -18.56
N ASN A 462 1.23 -38.46 -18.58
CA ASN A 462 0.14 -39.40 -18.33
C ASN A 462 0.31 -40.20 -17.01
N ILE A 463 0.99 -39.60 -16.03
CA ILE A 463 1.26 -40.17 -14.70
C ILE A 463 0.18 -39.63 -13.79
N LYS A 464 -0.86 -40.45 -13.47
CA LYS A 464 -1.84 -40.07 -12.45
C LYS A 464 -1.15 -39.96 -11.09
N PHE A 465 -0.81 -38.77 -10.67
CA PHE A 465 -0.38 -38.47 -9.31
C PHE A 465 -1.67 -38.39 -8.46
N TYR A 466 -1.87 -39.35 -7.58
CA TYR A 466 -2.95 -39.30 -6.60
C TYR A 466 -2.45 -38.51 -5.38
N PRO A 467 -2.91 -37.28 -5.13
CA PRO A 467 -2.52 -36.52 -3.94
C PRO A 467 -2.89 -37.18 -2.63
N GLN A 468 -3.90 -38.07 -2.65
CA GLN A 468 -4.38 -38.83 -1.50
C GLN A 468 -3.38 -39.89 -0.97
N LEU A 469 -2.42 -40.34 -1.78
CA LEU A 469 -1.43 -41.35 -1.37
C LEU A 469 -0.31 -40.82 -0.45
N ILE A 470 -0.25 -39.52 -0.23
CA ILE A 470 0.68 -38.89 0.74
C ILE A 470 0.07 -38.85 2.16
N ILE A 471 -1.23 -39.10 2.28
CA ILE A 471 -2.01 -38.89 3.52
C ILE A 471 -2.33 -40.23 4.21
N GLU A 472 -2.22 -41.41 3.56
CA GLU A 472 -2.57 -42.68 4.18
C GLU A 472 -1.40 -43.37 4.89
N LYS A 473 -1.68 -43.84 6.10
CA LYS A 473 -0.79 -44.47 7.07
C LYS A 473 0.04 -45.62 6.46
N PRO A 474 1.30 -45.79 6.85
CA PRO A 474 2.11 -46.94 6.45
C PRO A 474 1.80 -48.17 7.34
N SER A 475 0.63 -48.77 7.16
CA SER A 475 0.39 -50.10 7.67
C SER A 475 -0.26 -50.94 6.59
N VAL A 476 0.52 -51.92 6.12
CA VAL A 476 0.15 -52.92 5.10
C VAL A 476 0.55 -52.61 3.67
N PHE A 477 1.87 -52.58 3.38
CA PHE A 477 2.39 -52.98 2.06
C PHE A 477 3.83 -53.49 2.19
N LYS A 478 4.14 -54.63 1.52
CA LYS A 478 5.47 -55.25 1.51
C LYS A 478 6.57 -54.30 1.07
N GLN A 479 7.50 -54.02 1.97
CA GLN A 479 8.51 -52.94 1.91
C GLN A 479 9.53 -52.98 0.77
N GLY A 480 9.61 -54.00 -0.07
CA GLY A 480 10.72 -54.14 -1.04
C GLY A 480 10.55 -53.44 -2.40
N VAL A 481 9.36 -53.52 -3.00
CA VAL A 481 9.14 -53.09 -4.38
C VAL A 481 8.75 -51.60 -4.47
N PHE A 482 8.04 -51.08 -3.46
CA PHE A 482 7.58 -49.70 -3.41
C PHE A 482 8.73 -48.69 -3.18
N GLN A 483 9.70 -49.06 -2.30
CA GLN A 483 10.85 -48.16 -2.07
C GLN A 483 11.76 -47.97 -3.29
N GLN A 484 11.96 -48.98 -4.12
CA GLN A 484 12.76 -48.84 -5.35
C GLN A 484 12.05 -47.97 -6.40
N THR A 485 10.74 -48.13 -6.56
CA THR A 485 9.96 -47.34 -7.55
C THR A 485 9.81 -45.88 -7.15
N VAL A 486 9.57 -45.62 -5.84
CA VAL A 486 9.46 -44.26 -5.31
C VAL A 486 10.83 -43.55 -5.30
N LYS A 487 11.92 -44.22 -4.88
CA LYS A 487 13.29 -43.66 -4.96
C LYS A 487 13.73 -43.34 -6.40
N LYS A 488 13.38 -44.20 -7.37
CA LYS A 488 13.69 -43.97 -8.78
C LYS A 488 12.91 -42.81 -9.36
N ARG A 489 11.62 -42.67 -9.00
CA ARG A 489 10.76 -41.57 -9.43
C ARG A 489 11.11 -40.22 -8.77
N ILE A 490 11.47 -40.22 -7.48
CA ILE A 490 11.94 -39.01 -6.78
C ILE A 490 13.29 -38.55 -7.36
N ARG A 491 14.23 -39.44 -7.68
CA ARG A 491 15.49 -39.08 -8.34
C ARG A 491 15.28 -38.49 -9.73
N ILE A 492 14.36 -39.03 -10.53
CA ILE A 492 14.01 -38.47 -11.84
C ILE A 492 13.35 -37.09 -11.71
N GLY A 493 12.43 -36.91 -10.76
CA GLY A 493 11.80 -35.61 -10.47
C GLY A 493 12.78 -34.54 -9.99
N ILE A 494 13.73 -34.90 -9.12
CA ILE A 494 14.80 -34.00 -8.65
C ILE A 494 15.78 -33.67 -9.79
N LEU A 495 16.15 -34.63 -10.60
CA LEU A 495 17.04 -34.39 -11.77
C LEU A 495 16.39 -33.49 -12.81
N PHE A 496 15.08 -33.62 -13.04
CA PHE A 496 14.31 -32.74 -13.94
C PHE A 496 14.14 -31.32 -13.37
N PHE A 497 13.98 -31.21 -12.05
CA PHE A 497 13.92 -29.89 -11.37
C PHE A 497 15.29 -29.18 -11.49
N TYR A 498 16.40 -29.90 -11.36
CA TYR A 498 17.75 -29.37 -11.60
C TYR A 498 17.96 -28.95 -13.07
N ILE A 499 17.48 -29.73 -14.01
CA ILE A 499 17.61 -29.42 -15.46
C ILE A 499 16.78 -28.17 -15.81
N ILE A 500 15.53 -28.05 -15.31
CA ILE A 500 14.69 -26.86 -15.55
C ILE A 500 15.26 -25.62 -14.83
N PHE A 501 15.81 -25.78 -13.64
CA PHE A 501 16.48 -24.70 -12.91
C PHE A 501 17.76 -24.25 -13.65
N PHE A 502 18.57 -25.18 -14.13
CA PHE A 502 19.77 -24.87 -14.92
C PHE A 502 19.45 -24.28 -16.30
N MET A 503 18.38 -24.70 -16.97
CA MET A 503 17.95 -24.10 -18.23
C MET A 503 17.40 -22.68 -18.06
N LYS A 504 16.74 -22.37 -16.94
CA LYS A 504 16.30 -20.99 -16.63
C LYS A 504 17.46 -20.07 -16.28
N THR A 505 18.48 -20.54 -15.58
CA THR A 505 19.68 -19.73 -15.27
C THR A 505 20.52 -19.45 -16.51
N LYS A 506 20.51 -20.31 -17.55
CA LYS A 506 21.20 -20.03 -18.82
C LYS A 506 20.46 -19.07 -19.77
N ILE A 507 19.14 -18.90 -19.61
CA ILE A 507 18.35 -17.93 -20.43
C ILE A 507 18.49 -16.49 -19.89
N TYR A 508 19.01 -16.29 -18.68
CA TYR A 508 19.31 -14.96 -18.12
C TYR A 508 20.77 -14.50 -18.33
N LEU A 509 21.59 -15.31 -19.04
CA LEU A 509 23.00 -15.01 -19.38
C LEU A 509 23.25 -14.96 -20.90
N LEU A 510 22.22 -14.89 -21.69
CA LEU A 510 22.19 -14.51 -23.10
C LEU A 510 21.15 -13.41 -23.30
#